data_4f1a92447e6f512428dc8acdb3bf9fd8
#
_entry.id   4f1a92447e6f512428dc8acdb3bf9fd8
#
_cell.length_a   1.000
_cell.length_b   1.000
_cell.length_c   1.000
_cell.angle_alpha   90.00
_cell.angle_beta   90.00
_cell.angle_gamma   90.00
#
_symmetry.space_group_name_H-M   'P 1'
#
loop_
_entity.id
_entity.type
_entity.pdbx_description
1 polymer ?
#
loop_
_entity_poly.entity_id
_entity_poly.type
_entity_poly.pdbx_seq_one_letter_code
_entity_poly.pdbx_strand_id
1 'polypeptide(L)'
;FLMLPMKQSMNLKPEYVMFNQKNLTCYWGNREELTGKQRKLIKDLGYSYRGKNQWLYFLSFEPGYYPYNMDESEVLRMSTYLQDLELALRYYNETDIKVDFEHGNMFLFSFGKDKKTWNFGEAPLPFTSFQFGNLLITDEELLSDLAKAPKCDAVLEADVSVLGVSVADKKYERPGNPALSLMGDANTGTIIKFEMLKPDDDPIVMLAEILIGFIFQFGSPKEIRVSNIIVETGLEQICDVCKIKLRRVKRLRGLDEFMLGMQRFGLRQ
;
A
#
# COMPACT_ATOMS: atom_id res chain seq x y z
N PHE A 1 -11.75 2.29 -7.00
CA PHE A 1 -13.00 2.37 -6.23
C PHE A 1 -12.79 2.09 -4.74
N LEU A 2 -11.95 1.13 -4.36
CA LEU A 2 -11.66 0.80 -2.96
C LEU A 2 -10.69 1.79 -2.27
N MET A 3 -9.91 2.54 -3.02
CA MET A 3 -8.91 3.47 -2.49
C MET A 3 -9.49 4.74 -1.83
N LEU A 4 -10.60 5.27 -2.34
CA LEU A 4 -11.20 6.52 -1.83
C LEU A 4 -11.74 6.38 -0.39
N PRO A 5 -12.49 5.31 -0.05
CA PRO A 5 -12.91 5.07 1.33
C PRO A 5 -11.73 4.83 2.28
N MET A 6 -10.70 4.09 1.85
CA MET A 6 -9.48 3.86 2.65
C MET A 6 -8.78 5.17 3.02
N LYS A 7 -8.61 6.07 2.04
CA LYS A 7 -7.94 7.36 2.26
C LYS A 7 -8.69 8.25 3.25
N GLN A 8 -10.03 8.29 3.15
CA GLN A 8 -10.84 9.22 3.97
C GLN A 8 -11.08 8.72 5.40
N SER A 9 -11.33 7.43 5.58
CA SER A 9 -11.71 6.87 6.89
C SER A 9 -10.53 6.44 7.74
N MET A 10 -9.37 6.13 7.12
CA MET A 10 -8.23 5.50 7.79
C MET A 10 -7.03 6.41 7.94
N ASN A 11 -7.10 7.63 7.43
CA ASN A 11 -6.01 8.62 7.43
C ASN A 11 -4.70 8.08 6.82
N LEU A 12 -4.82 7.27 5.76
CA LEU A 12 -3.66 6.75 5.05
C LEU A 12 -3.05 7.80 4.12
N LYS A 13 -1.74 7.89 4.09
CA LYS A 13 -1.02 8.75 3.15
C LYS A 13 -1.26 8.25 1.71
N PRO A 14 -1.43 9.16 0.73
CA PRO A 14 -1.66 8.76 -0.67
C PRO A 14 -0.63 7.79 -1.22
N GLU A 15 0.64 8.01 -0.88
CA GLU A 15 1.77 7.18 -1.29
C GLU A 15 1.63 5.76 -0.74
N TYR A 16 1.21 5.61 0.51
CA TYR A 16 0.94 4.30 1.10
C TYR A 16 -0.13 3.55 0.32
N VAL A 17 -1.26 4.21 0.04
CA VAL A 17 -2.37 3.59 -0.71
C VAL A 17 -1.95 3.26 -2.15
N MET A 18 -1.20 4.14 -2.79
CA MET A 18 -0.77 3.98 -4.18
C MET A 18 0.23 2.82 -4.35
N PHE A 19 1.18 2.67 -3.44
CA PHE A 19 2.28 1.71 -3.59
C PHE A 19 2.08 0.41 -2.81
N ASN A 20 1.11 0.35 -1.88
CA ASN A 20 0.83 -0.87 -1.12
C ASN A 20 -0.40 -1.62 -1.65
N GLN A 21 -0.43 -1.85 -2.94
CA GLN A 21 -1.49 -2.56 -3.63
C GLN A 21 -0.92 -3.68 -4.51
N LYS A 22 -1.72 -4.73 -4.73
CA LYS A 22 -1.40 -5.83 -5.63
C LYS A 22 -2.43 -5.87 -6.73
N ASN A 23 -2.06 -5.38 -7.92
CA ASN A 23 -2.96 -5.39 -9.08
C ASN A 23 -2.22 -5.27 -10.40
N LEU A 24 -2.95 -5.54 -11.48
CA LEU A 24 -2.56 -5.27 -12.85
C LEU A 24 -3.43 -4.13 -13.37
N THR A 25 -2.80 -3.09 -13.90
CA THR A 25 -3.51 -1.90 -14.36
C THR A 25 -3.22 -1.62 -15.82
N CYS A 26 -4.27 -1.31 -16.57
CA CYS A 26 -4.22 -0.77 -17.92
C CYS A 26 -4.43 0.73 -17.85
N TYR A 27 -3.52 1.50 -18.39
CA TYR A 27 -3.56 2.96 -18.42
C TYR A 27 -3.78 3.50 -19.82
N TRP A 28 -4.56 4.55 -19.88
CA TRP A 28 -4.69 5.46 -21.02
C TRP A 28 -4.05 6.79 -20.63
N GLY A 29 -2.85 7.06 -21.13
CA GLY A 29 -2.04 8.18 -20.65
C GLY A 29 -1.29 8.89 -21.77
N ASN A 30 -0.27 9.64 -21.38
CA ASN A 30 0.56 10.42 -22.28
C ASN A 30 1.89 9.71 -22.59
N ARG A 31 2.50 10.10 -23.69
CA ARG A 31 3.78 9.54 -24.14
C ARG A 31 4.90 9.67 -23.09
N GLU A 32 4.89 10.75 -22.34
CA GLU A 32 5.89 11.10 -21.33
C GLU A 32 5.84 10.18 -20.10
N GLU A 33 4.69 9.57 -19.85
CA GLU A 33 4.48 8.63 -18.74
C GLU A 33 5.11 7.26 -19.01
N LEU A 34 5.39 6.94 -20.28
CA LEU A 34 5.97 5.68 -20.68
C LEU A 34 7.50 5.70 -20.59
N THR A 35 8.05 4.60 -20.06
CA THR A 35 9.49 4.35 -20.10
C THR A 35 9.99 4.16 -21.54
N GLY A 36 11.31 4.30 -21.74
CA GLY A 36 11.92 4.02 -23.04
C GLY A 36 11.68 2.59 -23.53
N LYS A 37 11.65 1.60 -22.59
CA LYS A 37 11.37 0.19 -22.90
C LYS A 37 9.93 0.00 -23.38
N GLN A 38 8.96 0.61 -22.71
CA GLN A 38 7.54 0.52 -23.11
C GLN A 38 7.30 1.15 -24.50
N ARG A 39 7.87 2.32 -24.75
CA ARG A 39 7.78 2.96 -26.09
C ARG A 39 8.40 2.11 -27.20
N LYS A 40 9.53 1.47 -26.91
CA LYS A 40 10.17 0.54 -27.84
C LYS A 40 9.27 -0.67 -28.10
N LEU A 41 8.72 -1.29 -27.07
CA LEU A 41 7.82 -2.44 -27.18
C LEU A 41 6.60 -2.11 -28.05
N ILE A 42 5.94 -0.98 -27.82
CA ILE A 42 4.80 -0.53 -28.63
C ILE A 42 5.18 -0.45 -30.11
N LYS A 43 6.35 0.13 -30.41
CA LYS A 43 6.87 0.24 -31.77
C LYS A 43 7.21 -1.13 -32.38
N ASP A 44 7.86 -2.00 -31.62
CA ASP A 44 8.26 -3.34 -32.07
C ASP A 44 7.05 -4.22 -32.39
N LEU A 45 5.93 -4.00 -31.68
CA LEU A 45 4.63 -4.63 -31.95
C LEU A 45 3.86 -4.00 -33.12
N GLY A 46 4.42 -2.97 -33.76
CA GLY A 46 3.81 -2.31 -34.93
C GLY A 46 2.72 -1.29 -34.58
N TYR A 47 2.51 -0.96 -33.31
CA TYR A 47 1.53 0.04 -32.92
C TYR A 47 2.10 1.46 -32.98
N SER A 48 1.23 2.41 -33.31
CA SER A 48 1.55 3.83 -33.36
C SER A 48 0.45 4.65 -32.71
N TYR A 49 0.71 5.11 -31.50
CA TYR A 49 -0.20 5.99 -30.77
C TYR A 49 0.18 7.46 -31.00
N ARG A 50 -0.81 8.34 -31.10
CA ARG A 50 -0.64 9.78 -31.30
C ARG A 50 -1.67 10.56 -30.48
N GLY A 51 -1.25 11.71 -29.95
CA GLY A 51 -2.14 12.61 -29.21
C GLY A 51 -2.05 12.46 -27.68
N LYS A 52 -2.71 13.41 -27.02
CA LYS A 52 -2.79 13.46 -25.55
C LYS A 52 -3.76 12.37 -25.06
N ASN A 53 -3.39 11.68 -24.00
CA ASN A 53 -4.18 10.58 -23.40
C ASN A 53 -4.55 9.47 -24.40
N GLN A 54 -3.68 9.19 -25.38
CA GLN A 54 -3.93 8.15 -26.39
C GLN A 54 -2.90 7.00 -26.34
N TRP A 55 -2.03 7.03 -25.34
CA TRP A 55 -1.00 6.02 -25.16
C TRP A 55 -1.45 4.96 -24.18
N LEU A 56 -1.60 3.75 -24.69
CA LEU A 56 -1.95 2.58 -23.89
C LEU A 56 -0.69 1.95 -23.30
N TYR A 57 -0.69 1.73 -22.00
CA TYR A 57 0.38 1.00 -21.33
C TYR A 57 -0.13 0.24 -20.10
N PHE A 58 0.67 -0.70 -19.64
CA PHE A 58 0.29 -1.62 -18.59
C PHE A 58 1.32 -1.61 -17.48
N LEU A 59 0.86 -1.66 -16.24
CA LEU A 59 1.71 -1.75 -15.05
C LEU A 59 1.22 -2.85 -14.12
N SER A 60 2.19 -3.51 -13.51
CA SER A 60 2.01 -4.41 -12.37
C SER A 60 2.37 -3.68 -11.09
N PHE A 61 1.49 -3.73 -10.12
CA PHE A 61 1.69 -3.23 -8.77
C PHE A 61 1.87 -4.40 -7.82
N GLU A 62 2.94 -4.37 -7.05
CA GLU A 62 3.26 -5.34 -6.00
C GLU A 62 3.77 -4.56 -4.78
N PRO A 63 3.27 -4.82 -3.55
CA PRO A 63 3.76 -4.16 -2.34
C PRO A 63 5.27 -4.29 -2.20
N GLY A 64 5.94 -3.21 -1.75
CA GLY A 64 7.39 -3.15 -1.63
C GLY A 64 8.13 -2.81 -2.93
N TYR A 65 7.47 -2.89 -4.08
CA TYR A 65 8.07 -2.59 -5.38
C TYR A 65 7.48 -1.34 -6.03
N TYR A 66 8.30 -0.67 -6.82
CA TYR A 66 7.82 0.42 -7.68
C TYR A 66 7.01 -0.18 -8.84
N PRO A 67 5.89 0.45 -9.26
CA PRO A 67 5.11 -0.04 -10.39
C PRO A 67 5.97 -0.31 -11.61
N TYR A 68 5.86 -1.51 -12.18
CA TYR A 68 6.79 -1.99 -13.21
C TYR A 68 6.05 -2.71 -14.35
N ASN A 69 6.82 -3.06 -15.39
CA ASN A 69 6.29 -3.84 -16.50
C ASN A 69 5.79 -5.20 -16.00
N MET A 70 4.72 -5.69 -16.62
CA MET A 70 4.22 -7.03 -16.38
C MET A 70 5.22 -8.10 -16.82
N ASP A 71 5.30 -9.19 -16.06
CA ASP A 71 5.94 -10.43 -16.49
C ASP A 71 5.04 -11.22 -17.45
N GLU A 72 5.55 -12.34 -18.01
CA GLU A 72 4.81 -13.16 -18.97
C GLU A 72 3.49 -13.68 -18.39
N SER A 73 3.48 -14.16 -17.17
CA SER A 73 2.29 -14.71 -16.51
C SER A 73 1.24 -13.62 -16.26
N GLU A 74 1.68 -12.43 -15.92
CA GLU A 74 0.83 -11.25 -15.71
C GLU A 74 0.22 -10.75 -17.04
N VAL A 75 1.01 -10.78 -18.12
CA VAL A 75 0.52 -10.45 -19.48
C VAL A 75 -0.58 -11.41 -19.90
N LEU A 76 -0.41 -12.72 -19.69
CA LEU A 76 -1.43 -13.72 -20.01
C LEU A 76 -2.71 -13.51 -19.21
N ARG A 77 -2.59 -13.24 -17.91
CA ARG A 77 -3.75 -12.92 -17.05
C ARG A 77 -4.46 -11.64 -17.50
N MET A 78 -3.71 -10.59 -17.79
CA MET A 78 -4.28 -9.32 -18.27
C MET A 78 -5.00 -9.52 -19.61
N SER A 79 -4.43 -10.31 -20.52
CA SER A 79 -5.08 -10.66 -21.79
C SER A 79 -6.42 -11.33 -21.56
N THR A 80 -6.49 -12.31 -20.65
CA THR A 80 -7.75 -12.97 -20.28
C THR A 80 -8.76 -11.97 -19.71
N TYR A 81 -8.34 -11.11 -18.76
CA TYR A 81 -9.22 -10.11 -18.17
C TYR A 81 -9.76 -9.10 -19.19
N LEU A 82 -8.95 -8.70 -20.16
CA LEU A 82 -9.40 -7.79 -21.23
C LEU A 82 -10.38 -8.48 -22.20
N GLN A 83 -10.19 -9.77 -22.50
CA GLN A 83 -11.12 -10.56 -23.29
C GLN A 83 -12.46 -10.73 -22.56
N ASP A 84 -12.43 -11.06 -21.27
CA ASP A 84 -13.62 -11.18 -20.45
C ASP A 84 -14.36 -9.83 -20.32
N LEU A 85 -13.62 -8.73 -20.16
CA LEU A 85 -14.18 -7.38 -20.12
C LEU A 85 -14.84 -7.00 -21.46
N GLU A 86 -14.17 -7.27 -22.58
CA GLU A 86 -14.74 -7.02 -23.92
C GLU A 86 -16.05 -7.80 -24.12
N LEU A 87 -16.05 -9.08 -23.73
CA LEU A 87 -17.24 -9.91 -23.81
C LEU A 87 -18.36 -9.38 -22.91
N ALA A 88 -18.04 -9.00 -21.66
CA ALA A 88 -19.01 -8.45 -20.72
C ALA A 88 -19.59 -7.11 -21.22
N LEU A 89 -18.76 -6.23 -21.77
CA LEU A 89 -19.22 -4.95 -22.34
C LEU A 89 -20.09 -5.15 -23.57
N ARG A 90 -19.77 -6.13 -24.41
CA ARG A 90 -20.61 -6.49 -25.57
C ARG A 90 -21.99 -6.94 -25.11
N TYR A 91 -22.07 -7.89 -24.16
CA TYR A 91 -23.34 -8.35 -23.60
C TYR A 91 -24.13 -7.21 -22.95
N TYR A 92 -23.46 -6.33 -22.18
CA TYR A 92 -24.12 -5.19 -21.56
C TYR A 92 -24.76 -4.25 -22.59
N ASN A 93 -24.06 -3.98 -23.69
CA ASN A 93 -24.55 -3.09 -24.76
C ASN A 93 -25.64 -3.73 -25.64
N GLU A 94 -25.65 -5.06 -25.76
CA GLU A 94 -26.61 -5.82 -26.60
C GLU A 94 -27.89 -6.21 -25.82
N THR A 95 -27.90 -6.03 -24.50
CA THR A 95 -29.05 -6.37 -23.64
C THR A 95 -29.70 -5.15 -23.04
N ASP A 96 -31.00 -5.25 -22.71
CA ASP A 96 -31.75 -4.18 -22.03
C ASP A 96 -31.50 -4.14 -20.51
N ILE A 97 -30.42 -4.75 -20.02
CA ILE A 97 -30.09 -4.77 -18.59
C ILE A 97 -29.71 -3.35 -18.15
N LYS A 98 -30.46 -2.84 -17.19
CA LYS A 98 -30.13 -1.60 -16.50
C LYS A 98 -29.50 -1.92 -15.16
N VAL A 99 -28.31 -1.39 -14.92
CA VAL A 99 -27.60 -1.54 -13.65
C VAL A 99 -27.58 -0.20 -12.94
N ASP A 100 -28.00 -0.19 -11.69
CA ASP A 100 -27.99 1.01 -10.85
C ASP A 100 -26.60 1.19 -10.19
N PHE A 101 -25.65 1.64 -11.01
CA PHE A 101 -24.28 1.90 -10.54
C PHE A 101 -24.20 3.00 -9.46
N GLU A 102 -25.17 3.93 -9.43
CA GLU A 102 -25.14 5.05 -8.50
C GLU A 102 -25.48 4.61 -7.06
N HIS A 103 -26.29 3.57 -6.91
CA HIS A 103 -26.66 3.01 -5.61
C HIS A 103 -25.88 1.76 -5.22
N GLY A 104 -24.68 1.59 -5.79
CA GLY A 104 -23.73 0.56 -5.35
C GLY A 104 -23.97 -0.82 -5.94
N ASN A 105 -24.65 -0.90 -7.08
CA ASN A 105 -24.75 -2.14 -7.83
C ASN A 105 -23.66 -2.24 -8.90
N MET A 106 -23.43 -3.44 -9.40
CA MET A 106 -22.51 -3.74 -10.48
C MET A 106 -23.16 -4.65 -11.54
N PHE A 107 -22.65 -4.60 -12.74
CA PHE A 107 -22.93 -5.63 -13.74
C PHE A 107 -22.11 -6.87 -13.42
N LEU A 108 -22.76 -7.92 -12.97
CA LEU A 108 -22.15 -9.22 -12.70
C LEU A 108 -22.14 -10.05 -13.97
N PHE A 109 -20.95 -10.48 -14.36
CA PHE A 109 -20.73 -11.37 -15.47
C PHE A 109 -19.88 -12.56 -14.99
N SER A 110 -20.44 -13.76 -15.00
CA SER A 110 -19.80 -14.92 -14.36
C SER A 110 -20.04 -16.21 -15.15
N PHE A 111 -19.10 -17.14 -15.04
CA PHE A 111 -19.27 -18.47 -15.58
C PHE A 111 -20.32 -19.26 -14.78
N GLY A 112 -21.20 -19.94 -15.48
CA GLY A 112 -22.11 -20.91 -14.88
C GLY A 112 -21.37 -22.09 -14.23
N LYS A 113 -22.04 -22.80 -13.32
CA LYS A 113 -21.47 -24.00 -12.67
C LYS A 113 -21.04 -25.09 -13.64
N ASP A 114 -21.66 -25.13 -14.83
CA ASP A 114 -21.35 -26.03 -15.92
C ASP A 114 -20.04 -25.65 -16.68
N LYS A 115 -19.46 -24.50 -16.37
CA LYS A 115 -18.29 -23.90 -17.05
C LYS A 115 -18.48 -23.78 -18.58
N LYS A 116 -19.71 -23.68 -19.07
CA LYS A 116 -20.04 -23.57 -20.49
C LYS A 116 -20.92 -22.36 -20.80
N THR A 117 -21.71 -21.92 -19.83
CA THR A 117 -22.64 -20.81 -20.00
C THR A 117 -22.20 -19.60 -19.21
N TRP A 118 -22.38 -18.41 -19.79
CA TRP A 118 -22.22 -17.15 -19.09
C TRP A 118 -23.55 -16.73 -18.47
N ASN A 119 -23.50 -16.39 -17.19
CA ASN A 119 -24.60 -15.75 -16.48
C ASN A 119 -24.27 -14.29 -16.29
N PHE A 120 -25.25 -13.42 -16.49
CA PHE A 120 -25.08 -11.99 -16.33
C PHE A 120 -26.33 -11.38 -15.67
N GLY A 121 -26.15 -10.25 -15.01
CA GLY A 121 -27.22 -9.56 -14.33
C GLY A 121 -26.72 -8.43 -13.45
N GLU A 122 -27.63 -7.83 -12.72
CA GLU A 122 -27.33 -6.85 -11.70
C GLU A 122 -27.06 -7.57 -10.36
N ALA A 123 -26.03 -7.12 -9.65
CA ALA A 123 -25.72 -7.58 -8.31
C ALA A 123 -25.18 -6.43 -7.46
N PRO A 124 -25.35 -6.44 -6.13
CA PRO A 124 -24.73 -5.45 -5.27
C PRO A 124 -23.20 -5.58 -5.34
N LEU A 125 -22.50 -4.44 -5.27
CA LEU A 125 -21.05 -4.45 -5.13
C LEU A 125 -20.66 -5.25 -3.88
N PRO A 126 -19.67 -6.15 -3.98
CA PRO A 126 -19.25 -6.93 -2.83
C PRO A 126 -18.74 -6.01 -1.73
N PHE A 127 -19.26 -6.21 -0.53
CA PHE A 127 -18.74 -5.52 0.64
C PHE A 127 -17.36 -6.08 0.96
N THR A 128 -16.35 -5.22 0.87
CA THR A 128 -15.00 -5.55 1.30
C THR A 128 -14.75 -4.94 2.67
N SER A 129 -14.74 -5.77 3.72
CA SER A 129 -14.21 -5.36 5.02
C SER A 129 -12.69 -5.39 4.93
N PHE A 130 -12.04 -4.25 5.21
CA PHE A 130 -10.60 -4.23 5.41
C PHE A 130 -10.33 -4.80 6.82
N GLN A 131 -9.72 -5.98 6.85
CA GLN A 131 -9.13 -6.50 8.07
C GLN A 131 -7.65 -6.12 8.05
N PHE A 132 -7.27 -5.22 8.98
CA PHE A 132 -5.85 -4.99 9.25
C PHE A 132 -5.41 -6.10 10.19
N GLY A 133 -4.39 -6.84 9.76
CA GLY A 133 -3.80 -7.86 10.62
C GLY A 133 -3.16 -7.19 11.84
N ASN A 134 -3.50 -7.65 13.04
CA ASN A 134 -2.74 -7.30 14.23
C ASN A 134 -1.43 -8.08 14.21
N LEU A 135 -0.33 -7.40 14.53
CA LEU A 135 0.91 -8.10 14.82
C LEU A 135 0.72 -8.85 16.15
N LEU A 136 0.86 -10.16 16.10
CA LEU A 136 0.77 -11.01 17.30
C LEU A 136 2.15 -11.59 17.63
N ILE A 137 2.70 -11.15 18.74
CA ILE A 137 3.89 -11.73 19.34
C ILE A 137 3.42 -12.95 20.13
N THR A 138 3.96 -14.12 19.79
CA THR A 138 3.63 -15.40 20.43
C THR A 138 4.71 -15.86 21.41
N ASP A 139 5.82 -15.16 21.50
CA ASP A 139 6.90 -15.41 22.43
C ASP A 139 6.50 -14.92 23.84
N GLU A 140 6.15 -15.86 24.70
CA GLU A 140 5.69 -15.59 26.07
C GLU A 140 6.79 -15.00 26.96
N GLU A 141 8.06 -15.36 26.74
CA GLU A 141 9.19 -14.82 27.48
C GLU A 141 9.41 -13.33 27.14
N LEU A 142 9.39 -13.00 25.85
CA LEU A 142 9.45 -11.63 25.35
C LEU A 142 8.31 -10.78 25.90
N LEU A 143 7.06 -11.30 25.89
CA LEU A 143 5.89 -10.59 26.41
C LEU A 143 6.00 -10.36 27.93
N SER A 144 6.50 -11.36 28.67
CA SER A 144 6.75 -11.23 30.12
C SER A 144 7.80 -10.17 30.44
N ASP A 145 8.86 -10.09 29.65
CA ASP A 145 9.94 -9.10 29.87
C ASP A 145 9.48 -7.70 29.48
N LEU A 146 8.72 -7.56 28.40
CA LEU A 146 8.09 -6.30 28.02
C LEU A 146 7.14 -5.77 29.13
N ALA A 147 6.34 -6.68 29.73
CA ALA A 147 5.42 -6.31 30.81
C ALA A 147 6.14 -5.80 32.07
N LYS A 148 7.38 -6.25 32.32
CA LYS A 148 8.22 -5.85 33.47
C LYS A 148 9.08 -4.61 33.19
N ALA A 149 9.15 -4.13 31.96
CA ALA A 149 10.00 -3.02 31.60
C ALA A 149 9.65 -1.76 32.44
N PRO A 150 10.66 -1.01 32.95
CA PRO A 150 10.42 0.20 33.70
C PRO A 150 9.70 1.26 32.85
N LYS A 151 8.99 2.18 33.49
CA LYS A 151 8.34 3.29 32.79
C LYS A 151 9.29 4.43 32.57
N CYS A 152 9.14 5.13 31.44
CA CYS A 152 9.79 6.41 31.19
C CYS A 152 8.76 7.47 30.75
N ASP A 153 9.12 8.75 30.88
CA ASP A 153 8.23 9.88 30.58
C ASP A 153 8.18 10.24 29.07
N ALA A 154 8.82 9.45 28.23
CA ALA A 154 8.88 9.71 26.79
C ALA A 154 7.48 9.68 26.16
N VAL A 155 7.24 10.60 25.24
CA VAL A 155 6.11 10.61 24.32
C VAL A 155 6.67 10.45 22.92
N LEU A 156 6.31 9.36 22.22
CA LEU A 156 6.89 9.01 20.94
C LEU A 156 5.90 9.24 19.81
N GLU A 157 6.43 9.54 18.63
CA GLU A 157 5.74 9.43 17.35
C GLU A 157 6.27 8.19 16.62
N ALA A 158 5.37 7.39 16.01
CA ALA A 158 5.73 6.21 15.24
C ALA A 158 4.91 6.14 13.95
N ASP A 159 5.56 5.86 12.83
CA ASP A 159 4.91 5.76 11.51
C ASP A 159 5.71 4.90 10.53
N VAL A 160 5.03 4.49 9.47
CA VAL A 160 5.63 3.90 8.28
C VAL A 160 5.40 4.86 7.11
N SER A 161 6.46 5.20 6.40
CA SER A 161 6.40 6.10 5.24
C SER A 161 7.01 5.47 4.01
N VAL A 162 6.24 5.42 2.93
CA VAL A 162 6.70 4.97 1.60
C VAL A 162 7.35 6.16 0.89
N LEU A 163 8.54 5.96 0.33
CA LEU A 163 9.29 7.06 -0.29
C LEU A 163 8.79 7.41 -1.70
N GLY A 164 8.12 6.48 -2.38
CA GLY A 164 7.59 6.70 -3.73
C GLY A 164 8.69 6.86 -4.79
N VAL A 165 9.86 6.27 -4.57
CA VAL A 165 11.00 6.32 -5.47
C VAL A 165 11.37 4.94 -5.99
N SER A 166 11.86 4.89 -7.23
CA SER A 166 12.30 3.66 -7.87
C SER A 166 13.79 3.42 -7.59
N VAL A 167 14.11 2.36 -6.88
CA VAL A 167 15.51 1.96 -6.58
C VAL A 167 15.82 0.62 -7.24
N ALA A 168 16.77 0.67 -8.19
CA ALA A 168 17.24 -0.55 -8.84
C ALA A 168 18.21 -1.30 -7.93
N ASP A 169 17.93 -2.58 -7.69
CA ASP A 169 18.81 -3.52 -7.00
C ASP A 169 18.92 -4.80 -7.84
N LYS A 170 20.14 -5.26 -8.07
CA LYS A 170 20.40 -6.47 -8.87
C LYS A 170 19.81 -7.76 -8.28
N LYS A 171 19.47 -7.73 -6.99
CA LYS A 171 18.83 -8.85 -6.31
C LYS A 171 17.40 -9.09 -6.77
N TYR A 172 16.71 -8.02 -7.23
CA TYR A 172 15.31 -8.07 -7.58
C TYR A 172 15.10 -7.83 -9.07
N GLU A 173 14.16 -8.55 -9.67
CA GLU A 173 13.77 -8.36 -11.08
C GLU A 173 13.05 -7.03 -11.32
N ARG A 174 12.43 -6.49 -10.27
CA ARG A 174 11.69 -5.22 -10.25
C ARG A 174 12.42 -4.20 -9.39
N PRO A 175 12.38 -2.91 -9.73
CA PRO A 175 12.91 -1.89 -8.85
C PRO A 175 12.11 -1.83 -7.55
N GLY A 176 12.81 -1.76 -6.43
CA GLY A 176 12.21 -1.59 -5.12
C GLY A 176 11.59 -0.18 -4.95
N ASN A 177 10.61 -0.09 -4.08
CA ASN A 177 10.05 1.16 -3.59
C ASN A 177 10.29 1.23 -2.08
N PRO A 178 11.42 1.80 -1.63
CA PRO A 178 11.76 1.78 -0.23
C PRO A 178 10.70 2.44 0.65
N ALA A 179 10.45 1.84 1.80
CA ALA A 179 9.71 2.44 2.89
C ALA A 179 10.64 2.68 4.08
N LEU A 180 10.21 3.51 5.00
CA LEU A 180 10.89 3.79 6.25
C LEU A 180 9.96 3.43 7.41
N SER A 181 10.45 2.64 8.37
CA SER A 181 9.87 2.56 9.69
C SER A 181 10.56 3.58 10.58
N LEU A 182 9.78 4.48 11.19
CA LEU A 182 10.26 5.70 11.83
C LEU A 182 9.75 5.81 13.26
N MET A 183 10.62 6.20 14.17
CA MET A 183 10.25 6.58 15.53
C MET A 183 11.00 7.84 15.98
N GLY A 184 10.27 8.79 16.57
CA GLY A 184 10.82 10.05 17.04
C GLY A 184 10.23 10.48 18.39
N ASP A 185 10.88 11.42 19.04
CA ASP A 185 10.37 12.09 20.25
C ASP A 185 9.35 13.17 19.86
N ALA A 186 8.13 13.03 20.37
CA ALA A 186 7.02 13.93 20.03
C ALA A 186 7.16 15.36 20.55
N ASN A 187 8.02 15.60 21.57
CA ASN A 187 8.21 16.90 22.18
C ASN A 187 9.31 17.69 21.47
N THR A 188 10.39 17.02 21.12
CA THR A 188 11.56 17.66 20.48
C THR A 188 11.54 17.56 18.96
N GLY A 189 10.79 16.63 18.38
CA GLY A 189 10.82 16.31 16.96
C GLY A 189 12.08 15.53 16.53
N THR A 190 12.92 15.12 17.47
CA THR A 190 14.14 14.37 17.18
C THR A 190 13.83 12.96 16.74
N ILE A 191 14.40 12.52 15.61
CA ILE A 191 14.30 11.14 15.18
C ILE A 191 15.20 10.28 16.07
N ILE A 192 14.59 9.32 16.76
CA ILE A 192 15.29 8.37 17.64
C ILE A 192 15.85 7.23 16.82
N LYS A 193 15.04 6.67 15.93
CA LYS A 193 15.44 5.55 15.08
C LYS A 193 14.63 5.58 13.79
N PHE A 194 15.28 5.19 12.71
CA PHE A 194 14.60 4.81 11.47
C PHE A 194 15.32 3.63 10.82
N GLU A 195 14.57 2.84 10.09
CA GLU A 195 15.09 1.74 9.27
C GLU A 195 14.54 1.88 7.85
N MET A 196 15.43 1.76 6.86
CA MET A 196 15.06 1.70 5.45
C MET A 196 14.76 0.26 5.10
N LEU A 197 13.55 0.01 4.62
CA LEU A 197 13.03 -1.32 4.36
C LEU A 197 13.36 -1.78 2.96
N LYS A 198 13.66 -3.07 2.84
CA LYS A 198 13.74 -3.77 1.56
C LYS A 198 12.33 -4.15 1.10
N PRO A 199 12.14 -4.49 -0.19
CA PRO A 199 10.82 -4.90 -0.70
C PRO A 199 10.16 -6.06 0.06
N ASP A 200 10.97 -6.98 0.61
CA ASP A 200 10.49 -8.19 1.29
C ASP A 200 10.26 -7.97 2.81
N ASP A 201 10.64 -6.82 3.35
CA ASP A 201 10.49 -6.54 4.78
C ASP A 201 9.05 -6.12 5.09
N ASP A 202 8.50 -6.60 6.22
CA ASP A 202 7.22 -6.13 6.75
C ASP A 202 7.43 -4.83 7.54
N PRO A 203 6.83 -3.72 7.11
CA PRO A 203 7.05 -2.42 7.76
C PRO A 203 6.56 -2.36 9.21
N ILE A 204 5.51 -3.12 9.54
CA ILE A 204 4.93 -3.13 10.90
C ILE A 204 5.78 -3.97 11.83
N VAL A 205 6.29 -5.10 11.36
CA VAL A 205 7.23 -5.93 12.13
C VAL A 205 8.48 -5.12 12.47
N MET A 206 9.08 -4.44 11.48
CA MET A 206 10.26 -3.60 11.70
C MET A 206 10.01 -2.44 12.66
N LEU A 207 8.84 -1.81 12.58
CA LEU A 207 8.46 -0.75 13.52
C LEU A 207 8.28 -1.27 14.95
N ALA A 208 7.70 -2.46 15.08
CA ALA A 208 7.57 -3.15 16.37
C ALA A 208 8.93 -3.49 16.97
N GLU A 209 9.88 -3.97 16.16
CA GLU A 209 11.26 -4.24 16.61
C GLU A 209 11.96 -2.96 17.09
N ILE A 210 11.78 -1.84 16.38
CA ILE A 210 12.29 -0.54 16.82
C ILE A 210 11.71 -0.16 18.19
N LEU A 211 10.40 -0.34 18.39
CA LEU A 211 9.74 -0.03 19.66
C LEU A 211 10.21 -0.96 20.79
N ILE A 212 10.31 -2.26 20.54
CA ILE A 212 10.81 -3.24 21.51
C ILE A 212 12.25 -2.88 21.93
N GLY A 213 13.10 -2.57 20.96
CA GLY A 213 14.47 -2.11 21.23
C GLY A 213 14.52 -0.85 22.10
N PHE A 214 13.64 0.11 21.83
CA PHE A 214 13.52 1.31 22.66
C PHE A 214 13.10 0.95 24.09
N ILE A 215 12.08 0.08 24.25
CA ILE A 215 11.56 -0.30 25.57
C ILE A 215 12.67 -0.98 26.41
N PHE A 216 13.44 -1.87 25.84
CA PHE A 216 14.53 -2.53 26.56
C PHE A 216 15.67 -1.59 26.93
N GLN A 217 15.91 -0.57 26.13
CA GLN A 217 17.01 0.37 26.37
C GLN A 217 16.63 1.50 27.34
N PHE A 218 15.41 2.04 27.23
CA PHE A 218 14.99 3.27 27.89
C PHE A 218 13.77 3.10 28.79
N GLY A 219 13.07 1.97 28.69
CA GLY A 219 11.80 1.72 29.37
C GLY A 219 10.58 2.02 28.50
N SER A 220 9.42 1.58 29.01
CA SER A 220 8.12 1.75 28.34
C SER A 220 7.71 3.22 28.32
N PRO A 221 7.49 3.85 27.16
CA PRO A 221 7.11 5.26 27.03
C PRO A 221 5.71 5.49 27.62
N LYS A 222 5.44 6.72 28.01
CA LYS A 222 4.14 7.15 28.52
C LYS A 222 3.04 7.10 27.47
N GLU A 223 3.35 7.54 26.24
CA GLU A 223 2.41 7.65 25.12
C GLU A 223 3.14 7.38 23.80
N ILE A 224 2.45 6.68 22.89
CA ILE A 224 2.86 6.58 21.48
C ILE A 224 1.76 7.21 20.64
N ARG A 225 2.15 8.11 19.73
CA ARG A 225 1.28 8.75 18.75
C ARG A 225 1.51 8.13 17.37
N VAL A 226 0.43 7.76 16.72
CA VAL A 226 0.43 7.21 15.36
C VAL A 226 -0.52 7.99 14.47
N SER A 227 -0.34 7.96 13.15
CA SER A 227 -1.18 8.73 12.23
C SER A 227 -2.32 7.94 11.62
N ASN A 228 -2.21 6.61 11.52
CA ASN A 228 -3.13 5.77 10.78
C ASN A 228 -3.46 4.46 11.51
N ILE A 229 -4.53 3.81 11.05
CA ILE A 229 -5.07 2.60 11.65
C ILE A 229 -4.12 1.40 11.56
N ILE A 230 -3.29 1.31 10.51
CA ILE A 230 -2.42 0.14 10.28
C ILE A 230 -1.31 0.08 11.32
N VAL A 231 -0.68 1.23 11.57
CA VAL A 231 0.34 1.34 12.62
C VAL A 231 -0.27 1.20 14.01
N GLU A 232 -1.50 1.74 14.22
CA GLU A 232 -2.23 1.61 15.48
C GLU A 232 -2.47 0.13 15.81
N THR A 233 -3.10 -0.64 14.91
CA THR A 233 -3.39 -2.06 15.14
C THR A 233 -2.12 -2.92 15.22
N GLY A 234 -1.07 -2.53 14.48
CA GLY A 234 0.22 -3.23 14.51
C GLY A 234 0.98 -3.10 15.83
N LEU A 235 0.80 -1.99 16.55
CA LEU A 235 1.48 -1.75 17.83
C LEU A 235 0.59 -2.02 19.06
N GLU A 236 -0.69 -2.36 18.86
CA GLU A 236 -1.68 -2.50 19.93
C GLU A 236 -1.25 -3.50 21.01
N GLN A 237 -0.85 -4.71 20.65
CA GLN A 237 -0.46 -5.73 21.62
C GLN A 237 0.74 -5.27 22.49
N ILE A 238 1.77 -4.70 21.90
CA ILE A 238 2.94 -4.21 22.65
C ILE A 238 2.51 -3.10 23.61
N CYS A 239 1.67 -2.18 23.13
CA CYS A 239 1.18 -1.07 23.96
C CYS A 239 0.33 -1.56 25.13
N ASP A 240 -0.52 -2.55 24.92
CA ASP A 240 -1.36 -3.15 25.97
C ASP A 240 -0.52 -3.88 27.02
N VAL A 241 0.40 -4.75 26.59
CA VAL A 241 1.31 -5.49 27.49
C VAL A 241 2.15 -4.53 28.31
N CYS A 242 2.70 -3.52 27.68
CA CYS A 242 3.53 -2.51 28.34
C CYS A 242 2.72 -1.41 29.04
N LYS A 243 1.39 -1.40 28.98
CA LYS A 243 0.52 -0.33 29.51
C LYS A 243 0.95 1.06 29.01
N ILE A 244 1.20 1.16 27.70
CA ILE A 244 1.53 2.39 26.99
C ILE A 244 0.23 2.97 26.42
N LYS A 245 0.03 4.28 26.55
CA LYS A 245 -1.11 4.94 25.95
C LYS A 245 -0.89 5.07 24.44
N LEU A 246 -1.58 4.28 23.64
CA LEU A 246 -1.58 4.40 22.17
C LEU A 246 -2.64 5.42 21.74
N ARG A 247 -2.26 6.36 20.88
CA ARG A 247 -3.15 7.45 20.46
C ARG A 247 -3.00 7.76 18.98
N ARG A 248 -4.10 7.67 18.24
CA ARG A 248 -4.16 8.12 16.85
C ARG A 248 -4.36 9.64 16.77
N VAL A 249 -3.50 10.31 15.99
CA VAL A 249 -3.49 11.76 15.78
C VAL A 249 -3.53 12.08 14.30
N LYS A 250 -3.96 13.30 13.94
CA LYS A 250 -4.04 13.70 12.52
C LYS A 250 -2.67 13.93 11.86
N ARG A 251 -1.67 14.33 12.65
CA ARG A 251 -0.31 14.67 12.18
C ARG A 251 0.73 14.27 13.22
N LEU A 252 1.86 13.81 12.71
CA LEU A 252 3.07 13.50 13.48
C LEU A 252 4.11 14.56 13.11
N ARG A 253 4.17 15.63 13.88
CA ARG A 253 4.92 16.85 13.50
C ARG A 253 6.40 16.58 13.27
N GLY A 254 7.06 15.87 14.17
CA GLY A 254 8.48 15.57 14.04
C GLY A 254 8.78 14.66 12.85
N LEU A 255 7.98 13.60 12.67
CA LEU A 255 8.16 12.68 11.56
C LEU A 255 7.81 13.32 10.21
N ASP A 256 6.75 14.12 10.15
CA ASP A 256 6.35 14.84 8.92
C ASP A 256 7.43 15.85 8.47
N GLU A 257 8.05 16.59 9.42
CA GLU A 257 9.16 17.53 9.12
C GLU A 257 10.40 16.79 8.63
N PHE A 258 10.74 15.65 9.24
CA PHE A 258 11.84 14.81 8.79
C PHE A 258 11.62 14.30 7.37
N MET A 259 10.43 13.79 7.05
CA MET A 259 10.08 13.29 5.71
C MET A 259 10.13 14.40 4.67
N LEU A 260 9.62 15.59 4.98
CA LEU A 260 9.74 16.77 4.10
C LEU A 260 11.20 17.15 3.86
N GLY A 261 12.04 17.06 4.87
CA GLY A 261 13.49 17.26 4.77
C GLY A 261 14.12 16.27 3.79
N MET A 262 13.86 14.97 3.95
CA MET A 262 14.37 13.91 3.06
C MET A 262 13.97 14.12 1.60
N GLN A 263 12.70 14.45 1.34
CA GLN A 263 12.21 14.70 -0.03
C GLN A 263 12.93 15.89 -0.68
N ARG A 264 13.20 16.95 0.06
CA ARG A 264 13.94 18.13 -0.45
C ARG A 264 15.41 17.81 -0.79
N PHE A 265 16.04 16.92 -0.04
CA PHE A 265 17.42 16.48 -0.32
C PHE A 265 17.46 15.49 -1.51
N GLY A 266 16.52 14.57 -1.61
CA GLY A 266 16.44 13.61 -2.72
C GLY A 266 16.10 14.23 -4.08
N LEU A 267 15.39 15.36 -4.11
CA LEU A 267 15.07 16.10 -5.35
C LEU A 267 16.23 16.97 -5.87
N ARG A 268 17.37 17.03 -5.16
CA ARG A 268 18.56 17.82 -5.56
C ARG A 268 19.67 16.96 -6.17
N GLN A 269 19.46 15.67 -6.37
CA GLN A 269 20.34 14.76 -7.13
C GLN A 269 19.69 14.36 -8.45
#